data_11ce0b1aed281a4d62db18d317ebd628
#
_entry.id   11ce0b1aed281a4d62db18d317ebd628
#
_cell.length_a   1.000
_cell.length_b   1.000
_cell.length_c   1.000
_cell.angle_alpha   90.00
_cell.angle_beta   90.00
_cell.angle_gamma   90.00
#
_symmetry.space_group_name_H-M   'P 1'
#
loop_
_entity.id
_entity.type
_entity.pdbx_description
1 polymer ?
#
loop_
_entity_poly.entity_id
_entity_poly.type
_entity_poly.pdbx_seq_one_letter_code
_entity_poly.pdbx_strand_id
1 'polypeptide(L)'
;MPNALIYVIDMAKREEYSVLKNFLAKAGYDVRTAIGSRDTNINYDVDLMDMPRDEVAELAEKFDLLALAGGYKIYYYVLRKKPPLKIWDLNIDVDKLNALVGQFFKNGKLLVAPLAVPGHLAQLGFLKGRDATVYPTTELVRILKDNGARFVNRQVVRDKNVITVKDVTAVGEKEFLSVFREAT
;
A
#
# COMPACT_ATOMS: atom_id res chain seq x y z
N MET A 1 5.15 -12.70 18.04
CA MET A 1 5.31 -12.55 16.58
C MET A 1 4.52 -11.31 16.12
N PRO A 2 5.15 -10.36 15.45
CA PRO A 2 4.44 -9.18 14.96
C PRO A 2 3.41 -9.55 13.88
N ASN A 3 2.37 -8.75 13.80
CA ASN A 3 1.25 -8.97 12.89
C ASN A 3 1.31 -7.98 11.73
N ALA A 4 1.09 -8.47 10.52
CA ALA A 4 0.93 -7.63 9.32
C ALA A 4 -0.45 -7.83 8.72
N LEU A 5 -1.05 -6.74 8.29
CA LEU A 5 -2.30 -6.75 7.54
C LEU A 5 -2.00 -6.34 6.11
N ILE A 6 -2.37 -7.18 5.14
CA ILE A 6 -2.38 -6.77 3.74
C ILE A 6 -3.80 -6.34 3.40
N TYR A 7 -3.97 -5.07 3.03
CA TYR A 7 -5.26 -4.59 2.54
C TYR A 7 -5.26 -4.58 1.01
N VAL A 8 -6.13 -5.39 0.43
CA VAL A 8 -6.33 -5.43 -1.02
C VAL A 8 -7.35 -4.37 -1.38
N ILE A 9 -6.87 -3.26 -1.94
CA ILE A 9 -7.69 -2.08 -2.24
C ILE A 9 -8.68 -2.37 -3.37
N ASP A 10 -8.20 -3.06 -4.40
CA ASP A 10 -8.99 -3.40 -5.58
C ASP A 10 -8.49 -4.71 -6.17
N MET A 11 -8.81 -4.99 -7.44
CA MET A 11 -8.32 -6.18 -8.15
C MET A 11 -6.81 -6.15 -8.29
N ALA A 12 -6.10 -6.57 -7.24
CA ALA A 12 -4.66 -6.74 -7.28
C ALA A 12 -4.30 -7.89 -8.23
N LYS A 13 -3.20 -7.74 -8.93
CA LYS A 13 -2.63 -8.90 -9.62
C LYS A 13 -2.30 -9.95 -8.56
N ARG A 14 -2.79 -11.16 -8.76
CA ARG A 14 -2.61 -12.24 -7.79
C ARG A 14 -1.12 -12.46 -7.46
N GLU A 15 -0.27 -12.32 -8.46
CA GLU A 15 1.18 -12.46 -8.31
C GLU A 15 1.74 -11.41 -7.33
N GLU A 16 1.35 -10.14 -7.46
CA GLU A 16 1.77 -9.08 -6.56
C GLU A 16 1.39 -9.40 -5.12
N TYR A 17 0.15 -9.79 -4.90
CA TYR A 17 -0.35 -10.15 -3.58
C TYR A 17 0.44 -11.34 -3.00
N SER A 18 0.66 -12.39 -3.80
CA SER A 18 1.34 -13.60 -3.34
C SER A 18 2.80 -13.31 -2.97
N VAL A 19 3.50 -12.52 -3.77
CA VAL A 19 4.88 -12.14 -3.50
C VAL A 19 4.97 -11.29 -2.24
N LEU A 20 4.10 -10.30 -2.10
CA LEU A 20 4.06 -9.43 -0.94
C LEU A 20 3.80 -10.23 0.34
N LYS A 21 2.83 -11.12 0.31
CA LYS A 21 2.51 -12.00 1.44
C LYS A 21 3.71 -12.86 1.84
N ASN A 22 4.36 -13.46 0.85
CA ASN A 22 5.54 -14.30 1.08
C ASN A 22 6.69 -13.50 1.69
N PHE A 23 6.97 -12.31 1.16
CA PHE A 23 8.04 -11.45 1.69
C PHE A 23 7.78 -11.03 3.14
N LEU A 24 6.56 -10.67 3.46
CA LEU A 24 6.21 -10.29 4.84
C LEU A 24 6.32 -11.47 5.80
N ALA A 25 5.91 -12.66 5.38
CA ALA A 25 6.08 -13.87 6.18
C ALA A 25 7.56 -14.14 6.44
N LYS A 26 8.42 -13.99 5.43
CA LYS A 26 9.86 -14.17 5.56
C LYS A 26 10.50 -13.07 6.42
N ALA A 27 9.90 -11.89 6.48
CA ALA A 27 10.35 -10.83 7.38
C ALA A 27 9.95 -11.07 8.84
N GLY A 28 9.21 -12.15 9.12
CA GLY A 28 8.85 -12.54 10.48
C GLY A 28 7.44 -12.16 10.92
N TYR A 29 6.58 -11.73 10.00
CA TYR A 29 5.21 -11.33 10.33
C TYR A 29 4.22 -12.48 10.22
N ASP A 30 3.26 -12.52 11.15
CA ASP A 30 2.01 -13.27 10.96
C ASP A 30 1.10 -12.43 10.08
N VAL A 31 0.83 -12.91 8.86
CA VAL A 31 0.16 -12.13 7.82
C VAL A 31 -1.32 -12.48 7.76
N ARG A 32 -2.17 -11.44 7.83
CA ARG A 32 -3.61 -11.54 7.59
C ARG A 32 -3.97 -10.67 6.39
N THR A 33 -5.06 -11.00 5.73
CA THR A 33 -5.52 -10.31 4.53
C THR A 33 -6.89 -9.69 4.76
N ALA A 34 -7.01 -8.42 4.42
CA ALA A 34 -8.28 -7.70 4.39
C ALA A 34 -8.61 -7.30 2.96
N ILE A 35 -9.90 -7.33 2.62
CA ILE A 35 -10.36 -6.93 1.29
C ILE A 35 -11.31 -5.74 1.36
N GLY A 36 -11.21 -4.85 0.37
CA GLY A 36 -12.14 -3.75 0.17
C GLY A 36 -13.16 -4.01 -0.95
N SER A 37 -13.09 -5.19 -1.59
CA SER A 37 -14.03 -5.59 -2.64
C SER A 37 -14.05 -7.11 -2.73
N ARG A 38 -15.25 -7.68 -2.84
CA ARG A 38 -15.42 -9.14 -2.92
C ARG A 38 -15.12 -9.71 -4.30
N ASP A 39 -14.87 -8.86 -5.29
CA ASP A 39 -14.51 -9.30 -6.64
C ASP A 39 -13.01 -9.58 -6.83
N THR A 40 -12.23 -9.48 -5.77
CA THR A 40 -10.77 -9.66 -5.82
C THR A 40 -10.32 -11.10 -6.04
N ASN A 41 -11.18 -12.08 -5.78
CA ASN A 41 -10.86 -13.52 -5.90
C ASN A 41 -9.61 -13.92 -5.10
N ILE A 42 -9.45 -13.37 -3.93
CA ILE A 42 -8.36 -13.64 -2.98
C ILE A 42 -8.96 -14.15 -1.68
N ASN A 43 -8.36 -15.19 -1.09
CA ASN A 43 -8.76 -15.65 0.23
C ASN A 43 -8.43 -14.56 1.27
N TYR A 44 -9.39 -14.27 2.13
CA TYR A 44 -9.25 -13.18 3.09
C TYR A 44 -9.66 -13.60 4.50
N ASP A 45 -9.14 -12.86 5.46
CA ASP A 45 -9.47 -13.03 6.89
C ASP A 45 -10.46 -11.96 7.35
N VAL A 46 -10.41 -10.77 6.75
CA VAL A 46 -11.22 -9.61 7.14
C VAL A 46 -11.86 -8.99 5.91
N ASP A 47 -13.18 -8.77 5.97
CA ASP A 47 -13.95 -8.08 4.93
C ASP A 47 -14.32 -6.69 5.46
N LEU A 48 -13.77 -5.65 4.83
CA LEU A 48 -14.02 -4.27 5.25
C LEU A 48 -15.29 -3.66 4.65
N MET A 49 -15.95 -4.35 3.71
CA MET A 49 -17.06 -3.74 2.96
C MET A 49 -18.21 -3.30 3.86
N ASP A 50 -18.56 -4.16 4.83
CA ASP A 50 -19.67 -3.87 5.74
C ASP A 50 -19.20 -3.37 7.12
N MET A 51 -17.90 -3.16 7.27
CA MET A 51 -17.32 -2.70 8.53
C MET A 51 -17.48 -1.19 8.67
N PRO A 52 -18.00 -0.69 9.80
CA PRO A 52 -18.03 0.75 10.05
C PRO A 52 -16.64 1.37 10.06
N ARG A 53 -16.55 2.63 9.67
CA ARG A 53 -15.29 3.36 9.56
C ARG A 53 -14.46 3.31 10.86
N ASP A 54 -15.11 3.42 12.01
CA ASP A 54 -14.41 3.40 13.31
C ASP A 54 -13.76 2.04 13.57
N GLU A 55 -14.43 0.95 13.22
CA GLU A 55 -13.87 -0.40 13.35
C GLU A 55 -12.71 -0.62 12.39
N VAL A 56 -12.79 -0.03 11.18
CA VAL A 56 -11.67 -0.08 10.22
C VAL A 56 -10.43 0.57 10.84
N ALA A 57 -10.58 1.73 11.45
CA ALA A 57 -9.46 2.44 12.08
C ALA A 57 -8.89 1.66 13.28
N GLU A 58 -9.72 0.89 14.01
CA GLU A 58 -9.25 0.07 15.13
C GLU A 58 -8.30 -1.04 14.73
N LEU A 59 -8.28 -1.43 13.46
CA LEU A 59 -7.32 -2.41 12.96
C LEU A 59 -5.87 -1.96 13.18
N ALA A 60 -5.63 -0.65 13.22
CA ALA A 60 -4.31 -0.10 13.51
C ALA A 60 -3.81 -0.38 14.93
N GLU A 61 -4.71 -0.76 15.85
CA GLU A 61 -4.32 -1.20 17.19
C GLU A 61 -3.94 -2.68 17.22
N LYS A 62 -4.50 -3.47 16.29
CA LYS A 62 -4.34 -4.91 16.27
C LYS A 62 -3.15 -5.38 15.43
N PHE A 63 -2.66 -4.55 14.51
CA PHE A 63 -1.60 -4.90 13.59
C PHE A 63 -0.41 -3.95 13.72
N ASP A 64 0.78 -4.47 13.48
CA ASP A 64 2.04 -3.72 13.58
C ASP A 64 2.45 -3.10 12.24
N LEU A 65 1.92 -3.63 11.15
CA LEU A 65 2.26 -3.22 9.79
C LEU A 65 1.02 -3.30 8.91
N LEU A 66 0.86 -2.31 8.02
CA LEU A 66 -0.12 -2.31 6.96
C LEU A 66 0.59 -2.31 5.62
N ALA A 67 0.35 -3.34 4.82
CA ALA A 67 0.79 -3.38 3.43
C ALA A 67 -0.42 -3.21 2.52
N LEU A 68 -0.24 -2.44 1.47
CA LEU A 68 -1.32 -2.09 0.56
C LEU A 68 -1.09 -2.79 -0.78
N ALA A 69 -2.09 -3.50 -1.27
CA ALA A 69 -2.05 -4.09 -2.59
C ALA A 69 -3.17 -3.46 -3.41
N GLY A 70 -2.84 -2.98 -4.58
CA GLY A 70 -3.80 -2.34 -5.45
C GLY A 70 -3.61 -2.76 -6.90
N GLY A 71 -4.58 -2.45 -7.72
CA GLY A 71 -4.55 -2.74 -9.14
C GLY A 71 -4.80 -1.49 -9.96
N TYR A 72 -5.57 -1.66 -11.03
CA TYR A 72 -5.83 -0.56 -11.95
C TYR A 72 -6.71 0.54 -11.36
N LYS A 73 -7.63 0.21 -10.47
CA LYS A 73 -8.53 1.21 -9.90
C LYS A 73 -7.77 2.26 -9.10
N ILE A 74 -6.89 1.83 -8.19
CA ILE A 74 -6.08 2.79 -7.41
C ILE A 74 -5.13 3.57 -8.33
N TYR A 75 -4.58 2.92 -9.35
CA TYR A 75 -3.70 3.58 -10.31
C TYR A 75 -4.40 4.77 -10.99
N TYR A 76 -5.58 4.53 -11.57
CA TYR A 76 -6.33 5.60 -12.25
C TYR A 76 -6.89 6.62 -11.27
N TYR A 77 -7.25 6.19 -10.07
CA TYR A 77 -7.65 7.11 -9.01
C TYR A 77 -6.53 8.10 -8.65
N VAL A 78 -5.32 7.60 -8.47
CA VAL A 78 -4.14 8.44 -8.17
C VAL A 78 -3.88 9.44 -9.29
N LEU A 79 -4.00 9.01 -10.54
CA LEU A 79 -3.81 9.88 -11.71
C LEU A 79 -4.98 10.83 -11.95
N ARG A 80 -6.11 10.65 -11.29
CA ARG A 80 -7.35 11.40 -11.55
C ARG A 80 -7.82 11.25 -12.99
N LYS A 81 -7.68 10.04 -13.55
CA LYS A 81 -8.06 9.71 -14.94
C LYS A 81 -9.09 8.59 -14.96
N LYS A 82 -9.94 8.61 -15.99
CA LYS A 82 -10.84 7.50 -16.25
C LYS A 82 -10.06 6.31 -16.80
N PRO A 83 -10.37 5.07 -16.37
CA PRO A 83 -9.77 3.90 -16.96
C PRO A 83 -10.15 3.78 -18.45
N PRO A 84 -9.27 3.18 -19.28
CA PRO A 84 -9.53 3.07 -20.72
C PRO A 84 -10.68 2.15 -21.07
N LEU A 85 -11.05 1.21 -20.18
CA LEU A 85 -12.16 0.29 -20.39
C LEU A 85 -13.43 0.88 -19.78
N LYS A 86 -14.48 0.99 -20.57
CA LYS A 86 -15.77 1.55 -20.12
C LYS A 86 -16.46 0.72 -19.02
N ILE A 87 -16.08 -0.56 -18.90
CA ILE A 87 -16.65 -1.46 -17.90
C ILE A 87 -16.02 -1.27 -16.52
N TRP A 88 -14.88 -0.57 -16.44
CA TRP A 88 -14.23 -0.32 -15.16
C TRP A 88 -14.81 0.95 -14.55
N ASP A 89 -15.37 0.82 -13.38
CA ASP A 89 -15.64 1.97 -12.53
C ASP A 89 -14.45 2.15 -11.57
N LEU A 90 -14.31 3.34 -11.01
CA LEU A 90 -13.30 3.62 -10.00
C LEU A 90 -13.88 3.44 -8.60
N ASN A 91 -14.65 2.37 -8.42
CA ASN A 91 -15.35 2.10 -7.17
C ASN A 91 -14.40 1.59 -6.09
N ILE A 92 -13.70 2.52 -5.48
CA ILE A 92 -12.83 2.29 -4.32
C ILE A 92 -13.47 3.02 -3.14
N ASP A 93 -13.58 2.35 -2.00
CA ASP A 93 -14.01 3.02 -0.77
C ASP A 93 -12.83 3.83 -0.22
N VAL A 94 -12.71 5.06 -0.71
CA VAL A 94 -11.62 5.97 -0.36
C VAL A 94 -11.68 6.36 1.13
N ASP A 95 -12.87 6.51 1.67
CA ASP A 95 -13.02 6.87 3.08
C ASP A 95 -12.46 5.80 4.01
N LYS A 96 -12.76 4.53 3.75
CA LYS A 96 -12.21 3.42 4.54
C LYS A 96 -10.71 3.28 4.32
N LEU A 97 -10.25 3.39 3.09
CA LEU A 97 -8.82 3.35 2.78
C LEU A 97 -8.08 4.44 3.56
N ASN A 98 -8.56 5.65 3.52
CA ASN A 98 -7.91 6.77 4.19
C ASN A 98 -7.99 6.66 5.71
N ALA A 99 -9.09 6.14 6.25
CA ALA A 99 -9.23 5.90 7.69
C ALA A 99 -8.21 4.87 8.17
N LEU A 100 -8.05 3.79 7.41
CA LEU A 100 -7.11 2.72 7.73
C LEU A 100 -5.65 3.22 7.66
N VAL A 101 -5.28 3.78 6.52
CA VAL A 101 -3.91 4.28 6.28
C VAL A 101 -3.57 5.40 7.26
N GLY A 102 -4.48 6.34 7.46
CA GLY A 102 -4.27 7.47 8.35
C GLY A 102 -4.03 7.05 9.79
N GLN A 103 -4.79 6.05 10.27
CA GLN A 103 -4.62 5.58 11.64
C GLN A 103 -3.31 4.82 11.84
N PHE A 104 -2.93 3.95 10.90
CA PHE A 104 -1.62 3.29 10.95
C PHE A 104 -0.49 4.31 10.94
N PHE A 105 -0.57 5.31 10.06
CA PHE A 105 0.44 6.35 9.98
C PHE A 105 0.53 7.17 11.28
N LYS A 106 -0.60 7.57 11.82
CA LYS A 106 -0.68 8.34 13.07
C LYS A 106 -0.09 7.55 14.25
N ASN A 107 -0.32 6.24 14.28
CA ASN A 107 0.20 5.37 15.34
C ASN A 107 1.69 5.02 15.15
N GLY A 108 2.34 5.55 14.12
CA GLY A 108 3.74 5.28 13.84
C GLY A 108 4.01 3.86 13.34
N LYS A 109 2.97 3.15 12.92
CA LYS A 109 3.10 1.78 12.39
C LYS A 109 3.72 1.78 11.00
N LEU A 110 4.35 0.67 10.62
CA LEU A 110 4.94 0.53 9.29
C LEU A 110 3.85 0.48 8.21
N LEU A 111 4.10 1.21 7.13
CA LEU A 111 3.30 1.16 5.91
C LEU A 111 4.16 0.65 4.76
N VAL A 112 3.63 -0.30 3.98
CA VAL A 112 4.28 -0.79 2.76
C VAL A 112 3.38 -0.46 1.58
N ALA A 113 3.89 0.36 0.65
CA ALA A 113 3.10 0.90 -0.46
C ALA A 113 3.79 0.62 -1.79
N PRO A 114 3.29 -0.35 -2.58
CA PRO A 114 3.84 -0.67 -3.90
C PRO A 114 3.11 0.02 -5.04
N LEU A 115 3.71 0.00 -6.22
CA LEU A 115 3.19 0.46 -7.52
C LEU A 115 2.74 1.92 -7.49
N ALA A 116 1.45 2.20 -7.63
CA ALA A 116 0.90 3.55 -7.64
C ALA A 116 0.53 4.06 -6.25
N VAL A 117 0.48 3.18 -5.25
CA VAL A 117 0.03 3.54 -3.89
C VAL A 117 0.88 4.63 -3.25
N PRO A 118 2.22 4.69 -3.45
CA PRO A 118 2.99 5.82 -2.92
C PRO A 118 2.45 7.18 -3.39
N GLY A 119 1.93 7.26 -4.61
CA GLY A 119 1.28 8.48 -5.11
C GLY A 119 0.08 8.89 -4.26
N HIS A 120 -0.72 7.92 -3.83
CA HIS A 120 -1.85 8.20 -2.94
C HIS A 120 -1.39 8.70 -1.57
N LEU A 121 -0.36 8.07 -1.00
CA LEU A 121 0.22 8.52 0.27
C LEU A 121 0.77 9.94 0.17
N ALA A 122 1.40 10.26 -0.96
CA ALA A 122 1.90 11.61 -1.22
C ALA A 122 0.75 12.63 -1.26
N GLN A 123 -0.34 12.29 -1.94
CA GLN A 123 -1.53 13.13 -2.02
C GLN A 123 -2.19 13.36 -0.65
N LEU A 124 -2.06 12.40 0.27
CA LEU A 124 -2.51 12.55 1.65
C LEU A 124 -1.56 13.39 2.52
N GLY A 125 -0.40 13.76 2.00
CA GLY A 125 0.61 14.53 2.73
C GLY A 125 1.56 13.70 3.57
N PHE A 126 1.48 12.38 3.52
CA PHE A 126 2.27 11.49 4.38
C PHE A 126 3.72 11.32 3.94
N LEU A 127 4.05 11.74 2.72
CA LEU A 127 5.42 11.65 2.19
C LEU A 127 6.13 12.99 2.10
N LYS A 128 5.53 14.05 2.61
CA LYS A 128 6.15 15.38 2.55
C LYS A 128 7.48 15.40 3.30
N GLY A 129 8.54 15.82 2.62
CA GLY A 129 9.89 15.85 3.18
C GLY A 129 10.56 14.49 3.31
N ARG A 130 9.96 13.43 2.77
CA ARG A 130 10.48 12.06 2.87
C ARG A 130 11.02 11.55 1.56
N ASP A 131 11.96 10.62 1.65
CA ASP A 131 12.43 9.83 0.50
C ASP A 131 11.40 8.78 0.17
N ALA A 132 11.11 8.60 -1.11
CA ALA A 132 10.14 7.61 -1.57
C ALA A 132 10.42 7.18 -3.00
N THR A 133 9.92 6.01 -3.37
CA THR A 133 9.86 5.56 -4.74
C THR A 133 8.42 5.25 -5.14
N VAL A 134 8.21 5.00 -6.42
CA VAL A 134 6.89 4.68 -6.99
C VAL A 134 7.10 3.95 -8.30
N TYR A 135 6.10 3.28 -8.81
CA TYR A 135 6.16 2.71 -10.16
C TYR A 135 6.58 3.82 -11.15
N PRO A 136 7.65 3.60 -11.94
CA PRO A 136 8.40 4.71 -12.56
C PRO A 136 7.76 5.25 -13.84
N THR A 137 6.51 5.69 -13.79
CA THR A 137 5.94 6.52 -14.87
C THR A 137 6.24 7.97 -14.59
N THR A 138 6.32 8.77 -15.64
CA THR A 138 6.55 10.21 -15.51
C THR A 138 5.49 10.88 -14.64
N GLU A 139 4.24 10.47 -14.82
CA GLU A 139 3.11 11.05 -14.06
C GLU A 139 3.17 10.71 -12.57
N LEU A 140 3.46 9.45 -12.21
CA LEU A 140 3.54 9.04 -10.81
C LEU A 140 4.74 9.68 -10.11
N VAL A 141 5.89 9.75 -10.77
CA VAL A 141 7.07 10.43 -10.22
C VAL A 141 6.75 11.91 -9.97
N ARG A 142 6.06 12.57 -10.91
CA ARG A 142 5.66 13.96 -10.74
C ARG A 142 4.72 14.14 -9.55
N ILE A 143 3.78 13.22 -9.33
CA ILE A 143 2.88 13.27 -8.18
C ILE A 143 3.67 13.25 -6.86
N LEU A 144 4.69 12.40 -6.74
CA LEU A 144 5.56 12.41 -5.57
C LEU A 144 6.19 13.78 -5.37
N LYS A 145 6.82 14.33 -6.40
CA LYS A 145 7.54 15.60 -6.33
C LYS A 145 6.60 16.78 -6.04
N ASP A 146 5.45 16.82 -6.70
CA ASP A 146 4.47 17.90 -6.51
C ASP A 146 3.88 17.91 -5.09
N ASN A 147 3.91 16.78 -4.40
CA ASN A 147 3.43 16.67 -3.03
C ASN A 147 4.58 16.66 -1.99
N GLY A 148 5.77 17.12 -2.40
CA GLY A 148 6.87 17.38 -1.48
C GLY A 148 7.73 16.19 -1.10
N ALA A 149 7.56 15.04 -1.75
CA ALA A 149 8.43 13.89 -1.55
C ALA A 149 9.70 14.00 -2.41
N ARG A 150 10.79 13.38 -1.95
CA ARG A 150 12.00 13.24 -2.75
C ARG A 150 11.96 11.87 -3.42
N PHE A 151 11.86 11.87 -4.75
CA PHE A 151 11.90 10.62 -5.50
C PHE A 151 13.31 10.03 -5.50
N VAL A 152 13.42 8.78 -5.04
CA VAL A 152 14.66 8.00 -5.04
C VAL A 152 14.51 6.86 -6.03
N ASN A 153 15.39 6.79 -7.03
CA ASN A 153 15.32 5.78 -8.08
C ASN A 153 15.92 4.45 -7.61
N ARG A 154 15.23 3.77 -6.70
CA ARG A 154 15.55 2.43 -6.22
C ARG A 154 14.28 1.58 -6.19
N GLN A 155 14.45 0.25 -6.18
CA GLN A 155 13.31 -0.66 -6.15
C GLN A 155 12.52 -0.57 -4.85
N VAL A 156 13.19 -0.37 -3.73
CA VAL A 156 12.56 -0.21 -2.43
C VAL A 156 13.24 0.91 -1.65
N VAL A 157 12.44 1.74 -0.99
CA VAL A 157 12.92 2.87 -0.19
C VAL A 157 12.17 2.88 1.13
N ARG A 158 12.88 2.94 2.22
CA ARG A 158 12.31 3.16 3.55
C ARG A 158 12.70 4.54 4.07
N ASP A 159 11.72 5.28 4.54
CA ASP A 159 11.91 6.50 5.30
C ASP A 159 11.03 6.45 6.54
N LYS A 160 11.63 6.27 7.71
CA LYS A 160 10.94 6.10 8.99
C LYS A 160 9.94 4.93 8.93
N ASN A 161 8.65 5.21 9.07
CA ASN A 161 7.60 4.20 9.09
C ASN A 161 6.96 3.95 7.72
N VAL A 162 7.51 4.47 6.63
CA VAL A 162 6.96 4.22 5.30
C VAL A 162 7.98 3.54 4.41
N ILE A 163 7.58 2.41 3.86
CA ILE A 163 8.32 1.64 2.87
C ILE A 163 7.58 1.76 1.55
N THR A 164 8.22 2.31 0.54
CA THR A 164 7.66 2.41 -0.81
C THR A 164 8.41 1.48 -1.75
N VAL A 165 7.71 0.88 -2.68
CA VAL A 165 8.24 -0.15 -3.58
C VAL A 165 7.77 0.16 -5.00
N LYS A 166 8.68 0.10 -5.98
CA LYS A 166 8.29 0.28 -7.39
C LYS A 166 7.34 -0.82 -7.85
N ASP A 167 7.78 -2.07 -7.67
CA ASP A 167 7.02 -3.25 -8.08
C ASP A 167 7.56 -4.44 -7.29
N VAL A 168 6.73 -5.03 -6.43
CA VAL A 168 7.17 -6.15 -5.57
C VAL A 168 7.55 -7.38 -6.37
N THR A 169 7.03 -7.55 -7.58
CA THR A 169 7.37 -8.69 -8.45
C THR A 169 8.72 -8.52 -9.13
N ALA A 170 9.28 -7.30 -9.13
CA ALA A 170 10.56 -6.99 -9.75
C ALA A 170 11.70 -6.77 -8.74
N VAL A 171 11.40 -6.57 -7.47
CA VAL A 171 12.41 -6.37 -6.43
C VAL A 171 12.94 -7.72 -5.96
N GLY A 172 14.27 -7.80 -5.74
CA GLY A 172 14.87 -8.99 -5.13
C GLY A 172 14.43 -9.17 -3.68
N GLU A 173 14.20 -10.42 -3.27
CA GLU A 173 13.80 -10.75 -1.90
C GLU A 173 14.77 -10.17 -0.86
N LYS A 174 16.07 -10.36 -1.09
CA LYS A 174 17.11 -9.88 -0.18
C LYS A 174 17.07 -8.35 -0.03
N GLU A 175 16.89 -7.65 -1.12
CA GLU A 175 16.77 -6.19 -1.12
C GLU A 175 15.50 -5.74 -0.37
N PHE A 176 14.37 -6.37 -0.65
CA PHE A 176 13.12 -6.08 0.06
C PHE A 176 13.27 -6.33 1.56
N LEU A 177 13.80 -7.49 1.95
CA LEU A 177 13.94 -7.83 3.36
C LEU A 177 14.93 -6.93 4.10
N SER A 178 15.90 -6.35 3.41
CA SER A 178 16.91 -5.49 4.04
C SER A 178 16.31 -4.27 4.73
N VAL A 179 15.21 -3.72 4.20
CA VAL A 179 14.59 -2.51 4.77
C VAL A 179 13.91 -2.76 6.11
N PHE A 180 13.59 -4.00 6.44
CA PHE A 180 13.02 -4.34 7.75
C PHE A 180 14.05 -4.41 8.87
N ARG A 181 15.33 -4.40 8.53
CA ARG A 181 16.44 -4.39 9.49
C ARG A 181 16.91 -2.98 9.82
N GLU A 182 16.42 -1.98 9.11
CA GLU A 182 16.81 -0.59 9.34
C GLU A 182 16.18 -0.10 10.65
N ALA A 183 16.95 0.70 11.39
CA ALA A 183 16.44 1.36 12.59
C ALA A 183 15.35 2.36 12.22
N THR A 184 14.30 2.43 13.02
CA THR A 184 13.21 3.39 12.84
C THR A 184 13.57 4.77 13.39
#